data_d110c67c022612fb9cf38ce3d501d4fe
#
_entry.id   d110c67c022612fb9cf38ce3d501d4fe
#
_cell.length_a   1.000
_cell.length_b   1.000
_cell.length_c   1.000
_cell.angle_alpha   90.00
_cell.angle_beta   90.00
_cell.angle_gamma   90.00
#
_symmetry.space_group_name_H-M   'P 1'
#
loop_
_entity.id
_entity.type
_entity.pdbx_description
1 polymer ?
#
loop_
_entity_poly.entity_id
_entity_poly.type
_entity_poly.pdbx_seq_one_letter_code
_entity_poly.pdbx_strand_id
1 'polypeptide(L)'
;MNETALPQSTVHIAQADPDGILLVIHAGAGNRGKKDTPERRAQVEQDLNRALEAGYALLEQGAPAEDAVCAAIRVMEDAPEFNAGRGAALTSEGIVSMDSCLMTGVDGEVGSACGLTTSKNPINVARAIKEKTKHVMFAKPGNDLLKEWGIELCDSEYFITPARQESLREAQSNGDEWEKHGTIGAVARDSSGNIAAGTSTGGITNQMPGRVGDSPLPGCGTYANNDSVAISCTGIGEAFVKEVAAHQVSDRVLYAKEEPVEAAKAALDGVAPSSWRWRYDRRSGSW
;
A
#
# COMPACT_ATOMS: atom_id res chain seq x y z
N MET A 1 26.69 5.58 -25.87
CA MET A 1 25.83 5.01 -24.85
C MET A 1 25.12 6.23 -24.22
N ASN A 2 23.88 6.49 -24.64
CA ASN A 2 23.10 7.58 -24.06
C ASN A 2 22.64 7.14 -22.68
N GLU A 3 23.20 7.72 -21.64
CA GLU A 3 22.60 7.74 -20.32
C GLU A 3 21.30 8.53 -20.43
N THR A 4 20.19 7.81 -20.53
CA THR A 4 18.87 8.41 -20.26
C THR A 4 18.85 8.73 -18.79
N ALA A 5 18.99 10.02 -18.46
CA ALA A 5 18.80 10.52 -17.12
C ALA A 5 17.43 10.03 -16.61
N LEU A 6 17.42 9.39 -15.44
CA LEU A 6 16.18 9.00 -14.77
C LEU A 6 15.33 10.26 -14.56
N PRO A 7 14.01 10.19 -14.78
CA PRO A 7 13.15 11.33 -14.49
C PRO A 7 13.36 11.73 -13.01
N GLN A 8 13.65 12.99 -12.78
CA GLN A 8 13.75 13.54 -11.43
C GLN A 8 12.43 13.27 -10.70
N SER A 9 12.54 12.80 -9.46
CA SER A 9 11.37 12.59 -8.59
C SER A 9 10.55 13.87 -8.52
N THR A 10 9.29 13.83 -8.95
CA THR A 10 8.40 14.96 -8.83
C THR A 10 7.83 14.96 -7.41
N VAL A 11 8.11 16.01 -6.65
CA VAL A 11 7.56 16.18 -5.30
C VAL A 11 6.43 17.19 -5.37
N HIS A 12 5.23 16.76 -4.96
CA HIS A 12 4.09 17.62 -4.77
C HIS A 12 3.94 17.91 -3.27
N ILE A 13 4.02 19.19 -2.89
CA ILE A 13 3.88 19.61 -1.51
C ILE A 13 2.54 20.35 -1.39
N ALA A 14 1.66 19.81 -0.55
CA ALA A 14 0.49 20.52 -0.07
C ALA A 14 0.71 20.91 1.38
N GLN A 15 0.54 22.18 1.70
CA GLN A 15 0.59 22.66 3.09
C GLN A 15 -0.84 22.66 3.65
N ALA A 16 -1.01 22.00 4.77
CA ALA A 16 -2.23 22.07 5.58
C ALA A 16 -2.02 22.97 6.79
N ASP A 17 -3.11 23.35 7.44
CA ASP A 17 -3.05 24.01 8.74
C ASP A 17 -2.21 23.13 9.70
N PRO A 18 -1.17 23.65 10.34
CA PRO A 18 -0.33 22.89 11.25
C PRO A 18 -1.10 22.17 12.38
N ASP A 19 -2.23 22.76 12.79
CA ASP A 19 -3.10 22.21 13.85
C ASP A 19 -4.38 21.57 13.29
N GLY A 20 -4.55 21.55 11.96
CA GLY A 20 -5.73 21.02 11.28
C GLY A 20 -5.72 19.52 11.11
N ILE A 21 -6.93 18.96 10.87
CA ILE A 21 -7.09 17.59 10.41
C ILE A 21 -6.53 17.43 8.98
N LEU A 22 -6.01 16.25 8.67
CA LEU A 22 -5.43 15.95 7.36
C LEU A 22 -5.73 14.52 6.96
N LEU A 23 -6.07 14.30 5.70
CA LEU A 23 -6.11 12.98 5.07
C LEU A 23 -5.44 13.04 3.70
N VAL A 24 -4.47 12.16 3.47
CA VAL A 24 -3.83 11.97 2.17
C VAL A 24 -3.97 10.50 1.78
N ILE A 25 -4.36 10.25 0.54
CA ILE A 25 -4.48 8.90 -0.01
C ILE A 25 -3.66 8.75 -1.29
N HIS A 26 -3.31 7.52 -1.63
CA HIS A 26 -2.72 7.18 -2.92
C HIS A 26 -3.31 5.90 -3.50
N ALA A 27 -3.32 5.80 -4.83
CA ALA A 27 -3.85 4.68 -5.60
C ALA A 27 -2.75 3.89 -6.33
N GLY A 28 -1.52 3.99 -5.84
CA GLY A 28 -0.38 3.24 -6.34
C GLY A 28 0.53 3.99 -7.30
N ALA A 29 1.75 3.48 -7.46
CA ALA A 29 2.72 3.93 -8.44
C ALA A 29 2.68 3.00 -9.67
N GLY A 30 2.63 3.58 -10.85
CA GLY A 30 2.72 2.82 -12.10
C GLY A 30 2.10 3.56 -13.27
N ASN A 31 2.48 3.15 -14.47
CA ASN A 31 1.88 3.65 -15.70
C ASN A 31 0.77 2.68 -16.13
N ARG A 32 -0.44 3.19 -16.34
CA ARG A 32 -1.59 2.41 -16.79
C ARG A 32 -1.55 2.08 -18.29
N GLY A 33 -0.58 2.66 -19.01
CA GLY A 33 -0.32 2.39 -20.43
C GLY A 33 -1.56 2.61 -21.31
N LYS A 34 -1.76 1.72 -22.29
CA LYS A 34 -2.89 1.78 -23.24
C LYS A 34 -4.27 1.55 -22.58
N LYS A 35 -4.31 1.06 -21.33
CA LYS A 35 -5.54 0.82 -20.57
C LYS A 35 -6.03 2.09 -19.85
N ASP A 36 -5.34 3.21 -20.00
CA ASP A 36 -5.66 4.50 -19.38
C ASP A 36 -6.61 5.34 -20.28
N THR A 37 -7.90 5.00 -20.26
CA THR A 37 -8.93 5.73 -21.00
C THR A 37 -9.52 6.89 -20.18
N PRO A 38 -10.12 7.92 -20.82
CA PRO A 38 -10.80 9.01 -20.11
C PRO A 38 -11.88 8.52 -19.13
N GLU A 39 -12.66 7.53 -19.54
CA GLU A 39 -13.74 6.94 -18.73
C GLU A 39 -13.18 6.28 -17.47
N ARG A 40 -12.07 5.54 -17.62
CA ARG A 40 -11.39 4.91 -16.51
C ARG A 40 -10.77 5.92 -15.55
N ARG A 41 -10.20 7.01 -16.08
CA ARG A 41 -9.69 8.10 -15.24
C ARG A 41 -10.80 8.73 -14.42
N ALA A 42 -11.95 9.03 -15.05
CA ALA A 42 -13.11 9.58 -14.35
C ALA A 42 -13.62 8.65 -13.25
N GLN A 43 -13.68 7.32 -13.51
CA GLN A 43 -14.07 6.34 -12.49
C GLN A 43 -13.08 6.32 -11.32
N VAL A 44 -11.79 6.30 -11.60
CA VAL A 44 -10.74 6.34 -10.55
C VAL A 44 -10.82 7.61 -9.73
N GLU A 45 -11.02 8.77 -10.37
CA GLU A 45 -11.18 10.04 -9.67
C GLU A 45 -12.44 10.04 -8.78
N GLN A 46 -13.54 9.51 -9.26
CA GLN A 46 -14.76 9.35 -8.47
C GLN A 46 -14.55 8.45 -7.26
N ASP A 47 -13.85 7.31 -7.44
CA ASP A 47 -13.57 6.37 -6.36
C ASP A 47 -12.60 6.97 -5.32
N LEU A 48 -11.60 7.74 -5.75
CA LEU A 48 -10.71 8.47 -4.86
C LEU A 48 -11.44 9.57 -4.07
N ASN A 49 -12.34 10.32 -4.71
CA ASN A 49 -13.15 11.32 -4.03
C ASN A 49 -14.05 10.67 -2.97
N ARG A 50 -14.70 9.55 -3.28
CA ARG A 50 -15.49 8.79 -2.28
C ARG A 50 -14.63 8.30 -1.11
N ALA A 51 -13.40 7.87 -1.38
CA ALA A 51 -12.48 7.44 -0.33
C ALA A 51 -12.05 8.62 0.57
N LEU A 52 -11.73 9.77 -0.02
CA LEU A 52 -11.44 11.00 0.72
C LEU A 52 -12.64 11.45 1.55
N GLU A 53 -13.84 11.51 0.98
CA GLU A 53 -15.06 11.88 1.68
C GLU A 53 -15.34 10.95 2.87
N ALA A 54 -15.22 9.64 2.68
CA ALA A 54 -15.47 8.67 3.75
C ALA A 54 -14.51 8.81 4.93
N GLY A 55 -13.23 9.04 4.66
CA GLY A 55 -12.23 9.22 5.72
C GLY A 55 -12.28 10.61 6.34
N TYR A 56 -12.41 11.66 5.53
CA TYR A 56 -12.37 13.04 6.00
C TYR A 56 -13.58 13.39 6.87
N ALA A 57 -14.78 12.89 6.51
CA ALA A 57 -15.98 13.06 7.31
C ALA A 57 -15.85 12.52 8.77
N LEU A 58 -15.07 11.46 8.96
CA LEU A 58 -14.78 10.95 10.31
C LEU A 58 -13.87 11.90 11.08
N LEU A 59 -12.84 12.48 10.43
CA LEU A 59 -11.97 13.47 11.07
C LEU A 59 -12.74 14.73 11.47
N GLU A 60 -13.67 15.21 10.63
CA GLU A 60 -14.53 16.34 10.94
C GLU A 60 -15.44 16.08 12.16
N GLN A 61 -15.80 14.82 12.40
CA GLN A 61 -16.56 14.37 13.56
C GLN A 61 -15.69 14.13 14.82
N GLY A 62 -14.37 14.37 14.72
CA GLY A 62 -13.42 14.15 15.81
C GLY A 62 -12.99 12.71 16.01
N ALA A 63 -13.20 11.83 15.03
CA ALA A 63 -12.72 10.45 15.10
C ALA A 63 -11.19 10.37 15.06
N PRO A 64 -10.58 9.31 15.62
CA PRO A 64 -9.15 9.03 15.53
C PRO A 64 -8.64 8.92 14.09
N ALA A 65 -7.39 9.29 13.86
CA ALA A 65 -6.74 9.22 12.55
C ALA A 65 -6.84 7.83 11.89
N GLU A 66 -6.71 6.76 12.68
CA GLU A 66 -6.81 5.38 12.18
C GLU A 66 -8.19 5.03 11.62
N ASP A 67 -9.26 5.61 12.17
CA ASP A 67 -10.63 5.40 11.67
C ASP A 67 -10.79 5.99 10.27
N ALA A 68 -10.25 7.17 10.03
CA ALA A 68 -10.23 7.82 8.73
C ALA A 68 -9.39 7.04 7.70
N VAL A 69 -8.21 6.57 8.12
CA VAL A 69 -7.34 5.71 7.30
C VAL A 69 -8.07 4.44 6.87
N CYS A 70 -8.68 3.73 7.83
CA CYS A 70 -9.43 2.51 7.55
C CYS A 70 -10.64 2.76 6.66
N ALA A 71 -11.38 3.86 6.88
CA ALA A 71 -12.55 4.19 6.06
C ALA A 71 -12.15 4.47 4.60
N ALA A 72 -11.13 5.27 4.37
CA ALA A 72 -10.63 5.57 3.04
C ALA A 72 -10.13 4.33 2.31
N ILE A 73 -9.34 3.48 2.99
CA ILE A 73 -8.79 2.25 2.40
C ILE A 73 -9.90 1.26 2.06
N ARG A 74 -10.92 1.07 2.91
CA ARG A 74 -12.07 0.20 2.61
C ARG A 74 -12.78 0.58 1.32
N VAL A 75 -13.02 1.87 1.09
CA VAL A 75 -13.64 2.34 -0.14
C VAL A 75 -12.77 1.99 -1.36
N MET A 76 -11.47 2.14 -1.25
CA MET A 76 -10.55 1.77 -2.32
C MET A 76 -10.43 0.26 -2.50
N GLU A 77 -10.48 -0.55 -1.42
CA GLU A 77 -10.48 -2.01 -1.50
C GLU A 77 -11.75 -2.57 -2.16
N ASP A 78 -12.88 -1.88 -2.05
CA ASP A 78 -14.15 -2.26 -2.69
C ASP A 78 -14.20 -1.86 -4.18
N ALA A 79 -13.32 -0.97 -4.63
CA ALA A 79 -13.28 -0.48 -6.01
C ALA A 79 -12.37 -1.34 -6.91
N PRO A 80 -12.89 -1.89 -8.03
CA PRO A 80 -12.16 -2.84 -8.87
C PRO A 80 -10.98 -2.22 -9.64
N GLU A 81 -10.88 -0.90 -9.66
CA GLU A 81 -9.82 -0.17 -10.37
C GLU A 81 -8.47 -0.19 -9.64
N PHE A 82 -8.48 -0.46 -8.34
CA PHE A 82 -7.28 -0.46 -7.51
C PHE A 82 -6.71 -1.86 -7.30
N ASN A 83 -5.43 -1.91 -6.94
CA ASN A 83 -4.73 -3.17 -6.66
C ASN A 83 -4.77 -3.48 -5.16
N ALA A 84 -5.97 -3.69 -4.63
CA ALA A 84 -6.21 -4.14 -3.26
C ALA A 84 -7.66 -4.63 -3.17
N GLY A 85 -7.98 -5.55 -2.25
CA GLY A 85 -9.35 -6.06 -2.13
C GLY A 85 -9.90 -6.54 -3.46
N ARG A 86 -11.08 -6.01 -3.86
CA ARG A 86 -11.66 -6.28 -5.16
C ARG A 86 -10.82 -5.64 -6.27
N GLY A 87 -10.24 -6.45 -7.11
CA GLY A 87 -9.32 -5.99 -8.16
C GLY A 87 -7.85 -6.13 -7.78
N ALA A 88 -7.54 -6.88 -6.72
CA ALA A 88 -6.19 -7.29 -6.39
C ALA A 88 -5.51 -8.04 -7.55
N ALA A 89 -4.22 -7.85 -7.68
CA ALA A 89 -3.39 -8.59 -8.63
C ALA A 89 -3.46 -10.09 -8.35
N LEU A 90 -3.30 -10.89 -9.41
CA LEU A 90 -3.33 -12.34 -9.30
C LEU A 90 -1.92 -12.91 -9.27
N THR A 91 -1.70 -13.91 -8.42
CA THR A 91 -0.49 -14.74 -8.41
C THR A 91 -0.36 -15.54 -9.70
N SER A 92 0.76 -16.17 -9.91
CA SER A 92 0.98 -17.09 -11.05
C SER A 92 -0.02 -18.27 -11.08
N GLU A 93 -0.66 -18.57 -9.96
CA GLU A 93 -1.71 -19.60 -9.85
C GLU A 93 -3.12 -19.06 -10.12
N GLY A 94 -3.26 -17.76 -10.42
CA GLY A 94 -4.54 -17.12 -10.73
C GLY A 94 -5.42 -16.83 -9.51
N ILE A 95 -4.85 -16.81 -8.32
CA ILE A 95 -5.54 -16.48 -7.07
C ILE A 95 -5.05 -15.13 -6.51
N VAL A 96 -5.86 -14.49 -5.65
CA VAL A 96 -5.41 -13.31 -4.90
C VAL A 96 -4.56 -13.73 -3.70
N SER A 97 -3.58 -12.87 -3.37
CA SER A 97 -2.77 -12.97 -2.15
C SER A 97 -2.55 -11.54 -1.65
N MET A 98 -3.46 -11.09 -0.80
CA MET A 98 -3.53 -9.68 -0.38
C MET A 98 -2.78 -9.48 0.93
N ASP A 99 -2.20 -8.28 1.07
CA ASP A 99 -1.46 -7.87 2.24
C ASP A 99 -1.97 -6.52 2.74
N SER A 100 -1.91 -6.27 4.06
CA SER A 100 -2.26 -4.98 4.64
C SER A 100 -1.52 -4.71 5.95
N CYS A 101 -1.36 -3.41 6.25
CA CYS A 101 -0.80 -2.92 7.51
C CYS A 101 -1.53 -1.66 7.95
N LEU A 102 -1.72 -1.52 9.27
CA LEU A 102 -2.22 -0.32 9.92
C LEU A 102 -1.35 -0.01 11.13
N MET A 103 -0.86 1.23 11.24
CA MET A 103 -0.01 1.68 12.35
C MET A 103 -0.49 3.02 12.88
N THR A 104 -0.52 3.18 14.20
CA THR A 104 -0.81 4.42 14.91
C THR A 104 0.48 5.05 15.44
N GLY A 105 0.61 6.37 15.25
CA GLY A 105 1.83 7.10 15.62
C GLY A 105 1.94 7.45 17.09
N VAL A 106 0.81 7.48 17.82
CA VAL A 106 0.75 7.91 19.22
C VAL A 106 1.37 6.89 20.18
N ASP A 107 1.21 5.63 19.90
CA ASP A 107 1.61 4.50 20.75
C ASP A 107 2.55 3.51 20.03
N GLY A 108 2.71 3.67 18.71
CA GLY A 108 3.47 2.74 17.88
C GLY A 108 2.79 1.38 17.67
N GLU A 109 1.52 1.25 18.07
CA GLU A 109 0.77 0.01 17.89
C GLU A 109 0.52 -0.26 16.41
N VAL A 110 0.67 -1.51 16.02
CA VAL A 110 0.59 -1.93 14.62
C VAL A 110 -0.07 -3.29 14.48
N GLY A 111 -0.88 -3.43 13.45
CA GLY A 111 -1.38 -4.72 13.00
C GLY A 111 -1.10 -4.93 11.52
N SER A 112 -0.71 -6.14 11.17
CA SER A 112 -0.31 -6.49 9.82
C SER A 112 -0.75 -7.89 9.45
N ALA A 113 -1.16 -8.09 8.20
CA ALA A 113 -1.51 -9.39 7.66
C ALA A 113 -0.96 -9.56 6.25
N CYS A 114 -0.52 -10.78 5.92
CA CYS A 114 -0.12 -11.14 4.57
C CYS A 114 -0.73 -12.45 4.11
N GLY A 115 -0.87 -12.59 2.79
CA GLY A 115 -1.40 -13.78 2.14
C GLY A 115 -2.91 -14.00 2.34
N LEU A 116 -3.69 -12.91 2.51
CA LEU A 116 -5.13 -12.96 2.65
C LEU A 116 -5.80 -13.33 1.31
N THR A 117 -6.76 -14.26 1.34
CA THR A 117 -7.43 -14.75 0.14
C THR A 117 -8.96 -14.61 0.18
N THR A 118 -9.53 -14.35 1.35
CA THR A 118 -10.98 -14.36 1.57
C THR A 118 -11.51 -13.11 2.28
N SER A 119 -10.66 -12.34 2.93
CA SER A 119 -11.07 -11.11 3.61
C SER A 119 -11.49 -10.04 2.62
N LYS A 120 -12.76 -9.59 2.66
CA LYS A 120 -13.29 -8.56 1.76
C LYS A 120 -12.44 -7.29 1.81
N ASN A 121 -12.14 -6.84 3.03
CA ASN A 121 -11.32 -5.67 3.27
C ASN A 121 -10.08 -6.08 4.10
N PRO A 122 -8.92 -6.28 3.47
CA PRO A 122 -7.67 -6.59 4.15
C PRO A 122 -7.30 -5.65 5.30
N ILE A 123 -7.58 -4.35 5.18
CA ILE A 123 -7.28 -3.38 6.23
C ILE A 123 -8.01 -3.66 7.54
N ASN A 124 -9.21 -4.25 7.49
CA ASN A 124 -9.94 -4.64 8.68
C ASN A 124 -9.26 -5.80 9.43
N VAL A 125 -8.53 -6.66 8.71
CA VAL A 125 -7.72 -7.72 9.35
C VAL A 125 -6.53 -7.11 10.08
N ALA A 126 -5.82 -6.18 9.44
CA ALA A 126 -4.73 -5.45 10.08
C ALA A 126 -5.22 -4.74 11.36
N ARG A 127 -6.36 -4.05 11.28
CA ARG A 127 -6.99 -3.43 12.45
C ARG A 127 -7.34 -4.44 13.55
N ALA A 128 -7.97 -5.56 13.20
CA ALA A 128 -8.34 -6.59 14.16
C ALA A 128 -7.12 -7.21 14.87
N ILE A 129 -6.01 -7.42 14.15
CA ILE A 129 -4.75 -7.87 14.74
C ILE A 129 -4.26 -6.88 15.80
N LYS A 130 -4.21 -5.58 15.46
CA LYS A 130 -3.80 -4.50 16.36
C LYS A 130 -4.68 -4.44 17.62
N GLU A 131 -6.02 -4.50 17.45
CA GLU A 131 -6.97 -4.29 18.56
C GLU A 131 -7.21 -5.53 19.41
N LYS A 132 -7.16 -6.72 18.83
CA LYS A 132 -7.64 -7.95 19.48
C LYS A 132 -6.53 -8.91 19.90
N THR A 133 -5.28 -8.64 19.55
CA THR A 133 -4.17 -9.55 19.85
C THR A 133 -2.97 -8.82 20.44
N LYS A 134 -2.01 -9.60 20.95
CA LYS A 134 -0.68 -9.10 21.34
C LYS A 134 0.36 -9.25 20.24
N HIS A 135 -0.07 -9.77 19.08
CA HIS A 135 0.81 -10.04 17.96
C HIS A 135 0.77 -8.88 16.97
N VAL A 136 1.87 -8.64 16.33
CA VAL A 136 2.02 -7.60 15.32
C VAL A 136 1.59 -8.07 13.93
N MET A 137 1.88 -9.34 13.58
CA MET A 137 1.74 -9.81 12.21
C MET A 137 1.25 -11.25 12.12
N PHE A 138 0.32 -11.48 11.20
CA PHE A 138 -0.17 -12.81 10.86
C PHE A 138 0.04 -13.14 9.38
N ALA A 139 0.57 -14.32 9.12
CA ALA A 139 0.65 -14.89 7.78
C ALA A 139 -0.52 -15.86 7.57
N LYS A 140 -1.37 -15.58 6.58
CA LYS A 140 -2.50 -16.43 6.18
C LYS A 140 -3.40 -16.84 7.38
N PRO A 141 -3.95 -15.89 8.16
CA PRO A 141 -4.87 -16.23 9.24
C PRO A 141 -6.06 -17.01 8.69
N GLY A 142 -6.45 -18.06 9.42
CA GLY A 142 -7.53 -18.95 8.99
C GLY A 142 -8.91 -18.29 9.04
N ASN A 143 -9.85 -18.74 8.18
CA ASN A 143 -11.18 -18.15 8.08
C ASN A 143 -11.98 -18.18 9.38
N ASP A 144 -11.79 -19.19 10.23
CA ASP A 144 -12.52 -19.28 11.52
C ASP A 144 -12.07 -18.18 12.46
N LEU A 145 -10.77 -17.88 12.53
CA LEU A 145 -10.23 -16.76 13.30
C LEU A 145 -10.73 -15.42 12.74
N LEU A 146 -10.74 -15.27 11.42
CA LEU A 146 -11.26 -14.04 10.79
C LEU A 146 -12.74 -13.83 11.10
N LYS A 147 -13.57 -14.87 11.09
CA LYS A 147 -14.98 -14.80 11.49
C LYS A 147 -15.14 -14.43 12.97
N GLU A 148 -14.33 -15.03 13.85
CA GLU A 148 -14.31 -14.67 15.28
C GLU A 148 -14.01 -13.18 15.50
N TRP A 149 -13.14 -12.62 14.67
CA TRP A 149 -12.85 -11.19 14.69
C TRP A 149 -13.91 -10.31 14.03
N GLY A 150 -14.94 -10.89 13.43
CA GLY A 150 -16.03 -10.17 12.75
C GLY A 150 -15.64 -9.67 11.35
N ILE A 151 -14.63 -10.27 10.73
CA ILE A 151 -14.20 -9.91 9.37
C ILE A 151 -15.19 -10.50 8.34
N GLU A 152 -15.68 -9.65 7.45
CA GLU A 152 -16.49 -10.07 6.31
C GLU A 152 -15.63 -10.87 5.32
N LEU A 153 -16.07 -12.08 4.98
CA LEU A 153 -15.39 -12.96 4.05
C LEU A 153 -16.14 -13.02 2.72
N CYS A 154 -15.41 -13.10 1.63
CA CYS A 154 -15.92 -13.28 0.28
C CYS A 154 -15.26 -14.49 -0.38
N ASP A 155 -15.97 -15.06 -1.35
CA ASP A 155 -15.42 -16.08 -2.23
C ASP A 155 -14.41 -15.47 -3.21
N SER A 156 -13.55 -16.28 -3.80
CA SER A 156 -12.46 -15.86 -4.69
C SER A 156 -12.96 -15.04 -5.88
N GLU A 157 -14.16 -15.34 -6.39
CA GLU A 157 -14.78 -14.66 -7.52
C GLU A 157 -15.06 -13.18 -7.26
N TYR A 158 -15.28 -12.79 -6.00
CA TYR A 158 -15.45 -11.37 -5.64
C TYR A 158 -14.23 -10.52 -5.99
N PHE A 159 -13.04 -11.06 -5.78
CA PHE A 159 -11.77 -10.35 -5.96
C PHE A 159 -11.29 -10.32 -7.41
N ILE A 160 -11.61 -11.38 -8.16
CA ILE A 160 -11.09 -11.62 -9.51
C ILE A 160 -11.92 -10.85 -10.54
N THR A 161 -11.31 -9.82 -11.14
CA THR A 161 -11.93 -9.05 -12.21
C THR A 161 -11.46 -9.53 -13.58
N PRO A 162 -12.26 -9.35 -14.67
CA PRO A 162 -11.81 -9.67 -16.02
C PRO A 162 -10.51 -8.95 -16.41
N ALA A 163 -10.34 -7.70 -15.95
CA ALA A 163 -9.14 -6.92 -16.20
C ALA A 163 -7.88 -7.55 -15.54
N ARG A 164 -8.02 -8.12 -14.33
CA ARG A 164 -6.92 -8.79 -13.64
C ARG A 164 -6.58 -10.15 -14.25
N GLN A 165 -7.59 -10.89 -14.71
CA GLN A 165 -7.36 -12.13 -15.45
C GLN A 165 -6.61 -11.86 -16.76
N GLU A 166 -6.97 -10.80 -17.49
CA GLU A 166 -6.28 -10.44 -18.72
C GLU A 166 -4.84 -9.99 -18.45
N SER A 167 -4.62 -9.16 -17.40
CA SER A 167 -3.26 -8.77 -17.00
C SER A 167 -2.39 -9.98 -16.65
N LEU A 168 -2.95 -10.99 -15.97
CA LEU A 168 -2.21 -12.22 -15.68
C LEU A 168 -1.84 -13.00 -16.96
N ARG A 169 -2.78 -13.14 -17.93
CA ARG A 169 -2.51 -13.80 -19.22
C ARG A 169 -1.43 -13.09 -20.00
N GLU A 170 -1.50 -11.74 -20.06
CA GLU A 170 -0.48 -10.91 -20.70
C GLU A 170 0.90 -11.12 -20.08
N ALA A 171 0.99 -11.07 -18.72
CA ALA A 171 2.24 -11.27 -18.00
C ALA A 171 2.83 -12.66 -18.21
N GLN A 172 2.00 -13.72 -18.23
CA GLN A 172 2.43 -15.09 -18.48
C GLN A 172 2.90 -15.31 -19.93
N SER A 173 2.32 -14.57 -20.89
CA SER A 173 2.66 -14.71 -22.32
C SER A 173 3.92 -13.95 -22.70
N ASN A 174 4.16 -12.79 -22.08
CA ASN A 174 5.27 -11.90 -22.47
C ASN A 174 6.59 -12.23 -21.78
N GLY A 175 6.59 -13.11 -20.79
CA GLY A 175 7.76 -13.47 -19.98
C GLY A 175 8.33 -12.26 -19.22
N ASP A 176 8.31 -12.29 -17.89
CA ASP A 176 9.07 -11.45 -16.95
C ASP A 176 9.02 -9.92 -17.06
N GLU A 177 8.12 -9.31 -17.82
CA GLU A 177 7.83 -7.91 -17.59
C GLU A 177 6.87 -7.79 -16.38
N TRP A 178 7.46 -7.50 -15.23
CA TRP A 178 6.75 -7.17 -14.00
C TRP A 178 5.92 -5.91 -14.23
N GLU A 179 4.67 -6.08 -14.62
CA GLU A 179 3.75 -4.95 -14.68
C GLU A 179 3.59 -4.41 -13.25
N LYS A 180 4.09 -3.18 -13.06
CA LYS A 180 3.95 -2.46 -11.79
C LYS A 180 2.48 -2.20 -11.54
N HIS A 181 1.88 -2.96 -10.63
CA HIS A 181 0.55 -2.67 -10.13
C HIS A 181 0.67 -1.91 -8.82
N GLY A 182 -0.09 -0.82 -8.72
CA GLY A 182 -0.01 0.07 -7.58
C GLY A 182 -0.62 -0.55 -6.32
N THR A 183 -0.11 -0.15 -5.20
CA THR A 183 -0.61 -0.38 -3.83
C THR A 183 -1.47 0.80 -3.44
N ILE A 184 -2.54 0.62 -2.67
CA ILE A 184 -3.31 1.74 -2.11
C ILE A 184 -2.85 2.04 -0.69
N GLY A 185 -3.01 3.30 -0.28
CA GLY A 185 -2.74 3.68 1.09
C GLY A 185 -3.34 5.01 1.50
N ALA A 186 -3.34 5.23 2.79
CA ALA A 186 -3.81 6.45 3.41
C ALA A 186 -2.94 6.81 4.61
N VAL A 187 -2.76 8.11 4.83
CA VAL A 187 -2.21 8.66 6.06
C VAL A 187 -3.14 9.77 6.55
N ALA A 188 -3.34 9.86 7.86
CA ALA A 188 -4.22 10.86 8.43
C ALA A 188 -3.62 11.50 9.69
N ARG A 189 -4.11 12.72 9.99
CA ARG A 189 -3.91 13.42 11.25
C ARG A 189 -5.28 13.82 11.81
N ASP A 190 -5.56 13.46 13.05
CA ASP A 190 -6.78 13.85 13.74
C ASP A 190 -6.67 15.21 14.46
N SER A 191 -7.79 15.66 15.05
CA SER A 191 -7.87 16.93 15.77
C SER A 191 -7.05 16.97 17.07
N SER A 192 -6.59 15.81 17.55
CA SER A 192 -5.67 15.72 18.70
C SER A 192 -4.20 15.75 18.28
N GLY A 193 -3.92 15.84 16.95
CA GLY A 193 -2.58 15.81 16.39
C GLY A 193 -1.99 14.41 16.21
N ASN A 194 -2.73 13.36 16.57
CA ASN A 194 -2.27 11.98 16.35
C ASN A 194 -2.30 11.62 14.87
N ILE A 195 -1.30 10.86 14.45
CA ILE A 195 -1.19 10.40 13.07
C ILE A 195 -1.33 8.89 12.96
N ALA A 196 -1.81 8.44 11.81
CA ALA A 196 -1.90 7.02 11.47
C ALA A 196 -1.54 6.79 9.99
N ALA A 197 -1.05 5.61 9.67
CA ALA A 197 -0.77 5.16 8.32
C ALA A 197 -1.37 3.79 8.08
N GLY A 198 -1.91 3.58 6.89
CA GLY A 198 -2.37 2.27 6.43
C GLY A 198 -2.01 2.03 4.97
N THR A 199 -1.73 0.78 4.64
CA THR A 199 -1.40 0.33 3.30
C THR A 199 -2.09 -0.99 3.02
N SER A 200 -2.62 -1.17 1.81
CA SER A 200 -3.26 -2.41 1.37
C SER A 200 -2.89 -2.71 -0.08
N THR A 201 -2.66 -3.98 -0.40
CA THR A 201 -2.19 -4.38 -1.72
C THR A 201 -2.60 -5.81 -2.09
N GLY A 202 -2.75 -6.05 -3.41
CA GLY A 202 -2.78 -7.39 -4.01
C GLY A 202 -1.41 -7.88 -4.48
N GLY A 203 -0.34 -7.16 -4.18
CA GLY A 203 1.01 -7.49 -4.63
C GLY A 203 1.25 -7.15 -6.10
N ILE A 204 1.90 -8.05 -6.83
CA ILE A 204 2.31 -7.88 -8.23
C ILE A 204 1.64 -8.95 -9.09
N THR A 205 1.18 -8.61 -10.30
CA THR A 205 0.65 -9.60 -11.25
C THR A 205 1.69 -10.67 -11.56
N ASN A 206 1.26 -11.92 -11.59
CA ASN A 206 2.10 -13.09 -11.83
C ASN A 206 3.17 -13.32 -10.76
N GLN A 207 3.00 -12.76 -9.54
CA GLN A 207 3.93 -13.03 -8.45
C GLN A 207 3.95 -14.51 -8.07
N MET A 208 5.11 -14.96 -7.59
CA MET A 208 5.26 -16.33 -7.07
C MET A 208 4.38 -16.52 -5.83
N PRO A 209 3.77 -17.69 -5.66
CA PRO A 209 3.04 -18.02 -4.43
C PRO A 209 3.91 -17.85 -3.18
N GLY A 210 3.37 -17.16 -2.19
CA GLY A 210 4.10 -16.87 -0.94
C GLY A 210 4.97 -15.63 -0.96
N ARG A 211 5.06 -14.89 -2.10
CA ARG A 211 5.75 -13.61 -2.13
C ARG A 211 5.01 -12.60 -1.25
N VAL A 212 5.76 -11.88 -0.42
CA VAL A 212 5.31 -10.77 0.40
C VAL A 212 6.10 -9.51 -0.02
N GLY A 213 5.39 -8.40 -0.24
CA GLY A 213 5.99 -7.11 -0.56
C GLY A 213 6.30 -6.27 0.69
N ASP A 214 6.48 -4.98 0.49
CA ASP A 214 6.76 -3.99 1.54
C ASP A 214 5.52 -3.60 2.35
N SER A 215 4.34 -3.63 1.72
CA SER A 215 3.10 -3.08 2.30
C SER A 215 2.74 -3.63 3.69
N PRO A 216 2.84 -4.95 3.97
CA PRO A 216 2.51 -5.49 5.28
C PRO A 216 3.65 -5.37 6.29
N LEU A 217 4.82 -4.86 5.89
CA LEU A 217 6.00 -4.78 6.73
C LEU A 217 6.12 -3.39 7.37
N PRO A 218 5.87 -3.26 8.70
CA PRO A 218 6.08 -2.00 9.41
C PRO A 218 7.51 -1.50 9.24
N GLY A 219 7.64 -0.22 8.89
CA GLY A 219 8.95 0.38 8.61
C GLY A 219 9.42 0.25 7.16
N CYS A 220 8.84 -0.66 6.37
CA CYS A 220 9.19 -0.80 4.95
C CYS A 220 8.17 -0.07 4.06
N GLY A 221 6.90 -0.52 4.06
CA GLY A 221 5.83 0.03 3.25
C GLY A 221 4.83 0.89 4.03
N THR A 222 4.77 0.74 5.35
CA THR A 222 3.84 1.45 6.24
C THR A 222 4.56 1.85 7.52
N TYR A 223 4.42 3.10 7.93
CA TYR A 223 4.99 3.57 9.19
C TYR A 223 4.25 4.79 9.73
N ALA A 224 4.10 4.90 11.05
CA ALA A 224 3.59 6.10 11.71
C ALA A 224 4.28 6.30 13.07
N ASN A 225 4.69 7.55 13.36
CA ASN A 225 5.23 7.97 14.64
C ASN A 225 4.91 9.46 14.83
N ASN A 226 4.19 9.81 15.90
CA ASN A 226 3.76 11.17 16.19
C ASN A 226 4.92 12.18 16.27
N ASP A 227 6.10 11.74 16.65
CA ASP A 227 7.29 12.58 16.74
C ASP A 227 7.98 12.81 15.39
N SER A 228 7.49 12.20 14.31
CA SER A 228 8.12 12.30 12.99
C SER A 228 7.13 12.37 11.82
N VAL A 229 6.68 11.22 11.31
CA VAL A 229 5.93 11.13 10.04
C VAL A 229 4.92 9.98 10.04
N ALA A 230 3.89 10.10 9.18
CA ALA A 230 3.07 8.98 8.73
C ALA A 230 3.33 8.72 7.24
N ILE A 231 3.61 7.46 6.88
CA ILE A 231 4.07 7.07 5.54
C ILE A 231 3.31 5.84 5.06
N SER A 232 2.86 5.89 3.81
CA SER A 232 2.41 4.74 3.04
C SER A 232 3.14 4.73 1.70
N CYS A 233 3.83 3.63 1.40
CA CYS A 233 4.68 3.47 0.23
C CYS A 233 3.99 2.70 -0.89
N THR A 234 4.43 2.94 -2.13
CA THR A 234 4.08 2.14 -3.30
C THR A 234 5.19 2.17 -4.32
N GLY A 235 5.46 1.05 -4.98
CA GLY A 235 6.55 0.93 -5.96
C GLY A 235 7.09 -0.48 -6.08
N ILE A 236 8.40 -0.62 -6.10
CA ILE A 236 9.09 -1.92 -6.12
C ILE A 236 9.27 -2.37 -4.66
N GLY A 237 8.39 -3.24 -4.18
CA GLY A 237 8.35 -3.66 -2.78
C GLY A 237 9.67 -4.17 -2.24
N GLU A 238 10.39 -4.96 -3.04
CA GLU A 238 11.70 -5.51 -2.68
C GLU A 238 12.75 -4.43 -2.37
N ALA A 239 12.69 -3.28 -3.08
CA ALA A 239 13.59 -2.17 -2.81
C ALA A 239 13.23 -1.49 -1.49
N PHE A 240 11.94 -1.22 -1.25
CA PHE A 240 11.48 -0.65 0.02
C PHE A 240 11.81 -1.54 1.23
N VAL A 241 11.70 -2.86 1.06
CA VAL A 241 12.06 -3.82 2.13
C VAL A 241 13.56 -3.78 2.44
N LYS A 242 14.41 -3.78 1.42
CA LYS A 242 15.87 -3.80 1.61
C LYS A 242 16.40 -2.54 2.26
N GLU A 243 15.79 -1.38 1.93
CA GLU A 243 16.17 -0.09 2.49
C GLU A 243 15.43 0.25 3.80
N VAL A 244 14.41 -0.54 4.21
CA VAL A 244 13.53 -0.22 5.34
C VAL A 244 12.97 1.22 5.19
N ALA A 245 12.52 1.54 3.99
CA ALA A 245 12.44 2.90 3.48
C ALA A 245 11.52 3.82 4.28
N ALA A 246 10.36 3.35 4.74
CA ALA A 246 9.45 4.17 5.53
C ALA A 246 10.04 4.55 6.90
N HIS A 247 10.73 3.64 7.57
CA HIS A 247 11.40 3.92 8.85
C HIS A 247 12.61 4.83 8.66
N GLN A 248 13.37 4.66 7.57
CA GLN A 248 14.51 5.52 7.25
C GLN A 248 14.11 7.00 7.17
N VAL A 249 12.94 7.33 6.63
CA VAL A 249 12.44 8.73 6.64
C VAL A 249 12.21 9.21 8.06
N SER A 250 11.58 8.40 8.90
CA SER A 250 11.36 8.74 10.32
C SER A 250 12.68 8.98 11.06
N ASP A 251 13.68 8.12 10.90
CA ASP A 251 14.98 8.25 11.53
C ASP A 251 15.71 9.54 11.10
N ARG A 252 15.62 9.91 9.83
CA ARG A 252 16.18 11.15 9.33
C ARG A 252 15.54 12.38 9.99
N VAL A 253 14.22 12.38 10.13
CA VAL A 253 13.50 13.44 10.83
C VAL A 253 13.86 13.47 12.31
N LEU A 254 13.83 12.31 13.00
CA LEU A 254 14.02 12.24 14.44
C LEU A 254 15.46 12.50 14.87
N TYR A 255 16.43 11.89 14.19
CA TYR A 255 17.82 11.87 14.65
C TYR A 255 18.72 12.81 13.86
N ALA A 256 18.55 12.88 12.53
CA ALA A 256 19.32 13.82 11.71
C ALA A 256 18.70 15.21 11.66
N LYS A 257 17.47 15.40 12.18
CA LYS A 257 16.72 16.68 12.17
C LYS A 257 16.51 17.25 10.76
N GLU A 258 16.41 16.35 9.79
CA GLU A 258 16.10 16.74 8.42
C GLU A 258 14.62 17.14 8.28
N GLU A 259 14.33 18.06 7.38
CA GLU A 259 12.96 18.38 7.00
C GLU A 259 12.29 17.14 6.37
N PRO A 260 11.02 16.83 6.67
CA PRO A 260 10.35 15.62 6.22
C PRO A 260 10.40 15.39 4.71
N VAL A 261 10.30 16.46 3.90
CA VAL A 261 10.37 16.39 2.44
C VAL A 261 11.77 15.96 1.97
N GLU A 262 12.83 16.49 2.56
CA GLU A 262 14.20 16.16 2.20
C GLU A 262 14.54 14.73 2.67
N ALA A 263 14.07 14.36 3.86
CA ALA A 263 14.19 12.98 4.38
C ALA A 263 13.52 11.96 3.44
N ALA A 264 12.30 12.27 2.94
CA ALA A 264 11.58 11.42 2.00
C ALA A 264 12.30 11.31 0.65
N LYS A 265 12.82 12.42 0.10
CA LYS A 265 13.61 12.40 -1.15
C LYS A 265 14.84 11.52 -1.01
N ALA A 266 15.60 11.68 0.09
CA ALA A 266 16.82 10.92 0.32
C ALA A 266 16.54 9.41 0.48
N ALA A 267 15.44 9.02 1.14
CA ALA A 267 15.02 7.63 1.21
C ALA A 267 14.61 7.06 -0.16
N LEU A 268 13.87 7.87 -0.96
CA LEU A 268 13.47 7.47 -2.32
C LEU A 268 14.66 7.36 -3.28
N ASP A 269 15.70 8.18 -3.12
CA ASP A 269 16.94 8.06 -3.91
C ASP A 269 17.66 6.74 -3.61
N GLY A 270 17.62 6.25 -2.36
CA GLY A 270 18.11 4.93 -1.97
C GLY A 270 17.32 3.77 -2.61
N VAL A 271 16.01 3.95 -2.77
CA VAL A 271 15.11 2.98 -3.41
C VAL A 271 15.20 3.03 -4.95
N ALA A 272 15.77 4.09 -5.54
CA ALA A 272 15.80 4.30 -6.98
C ALA A 272 16.70 3.28 -7.72
N PRO A 273 16.37 2.94 -8.98
CA PRO A 273 16.91 1.76 -9.69
C PRO A 273 18.38 1.77 -10.06
N SER A 274 19.19 2.79 -9.73
CA SER A 274 20.60 2.87 -10.13
C SER A 274 21.47 1.73 -9.57
N SER A 275 21.08 1.13 -8.44
CA SER A 275 21.76 -0.02 -7.82
C SER A 275 21.04 -1.36 -7.96
N TRP A 276 19.78 -1.36 -8.45
CA TRP A 276 18.91 -2.53 -8.46
C TRP A 276 18.69 -3.06 -9.88
N ARG A 277 19.75 -3.38 -10.59
CA ARG A 277 19.65 -4.19 -11.80
C ARG A 277 19.51 -5.65 -11.38
N TRP A 278 18.31 -6.16 -11.36
CA TRP A 278 18.09 -7.59 -11.45
C TRP A 278 18.69 -8.07 -12.77
N ARG A 279 19.86 -8.71 -12.70
CA ARG A 279 20.40 -9.43 -13.84
C ARG A 279 19.93 -10.88 -13.72
N TYR A 280 18.74 -11.15 -14.23
CA TYR A 280 18.43 -12.52 -14.61
C TYR A 280 19.27 -12.85 -15.84
N ASP A 281 20.21 -13.74 -15.70
CA ASP A 281 20.94 -14.25 -16.85
C ASP A 281 20.10 -15.34 -17.52
N ARG A 282 19.45 -14.98 -18.64
CA ARG A 282 18.63 -15.90 -19.45
C ARG A 282 19.41 -17.12 -19.96
N ARG A 283 20.75 -17.08 -19.97
CA ARG A 283 21.58 -18.18 -20.47
C ARG A 283 21.86 -19.21 -19.37
N SER A 284 21.94 -18.80 -18.13
CA SER A 284 22.21 -19.69 -17.00
C SER A 284 20.98 -20.11 -16.22
N GLY A 285 19.85 -19.46 -16.41
CA GLY A 285 18.63 -19.68 -15.60
C GLY A 285 18.81 -19.33 -14.13
N SER A 286 19.80 -18.51 -13.77
CA SER A 286 20.14 -18.12 -12.41
C SER A 286 19.96 -16.62 -12.17
N TRP A 287 19.64 -16.25 -10.92
CA TRP A 287 19.51 -14.89 -10.40
C TRP A 287 20.86 -14.31 -10.01
#